data_ccf05ead3cc2b2db7ed3c43946a9c91b
#
_entry.id   ccf05ead3cc2b2db7ed3c43946a9c91b
#
_cell.length_a   1.000
_cell.length_b   1.000
_cell.length_c   1.000
_cell.angle_alpha   90.00
_cell.angle_beta   90.00
_cell.angle_gamma   90.00
#
_symmetry.space_group_name_H-M   'P 1'
#
loop_
_entity.id
_entity.type
_entity.pdbx_description
1 polymer ?
#
loop_
_entity_poly.entity_id
_entity_poly.type
_entity_poly.pdbx_seq_one_letter_code
_entity_poly.pdbx_strand_id
1 'polypeptide(L)'
;YNANPSSMYHSISNFKKIASENSLLILGDMKELGNESENEHRDIINLLKELGFEKVILVGEEFKKVSGNTNYKNFNNVDELISYIRHNDIAGKKILIKGSNSTRLEKLANVL
;
A
#
# COMPACT_ATOMS: atom_id res chain seq x y z
N TYR A 1 -16.09 -2.86 5.06
CA TYR A 1 -14.83 -3.58 5.18
C TYR A 1 -13.66 -2.64 5.49
N ASN A 2 -12.87 -2.99 6.46
CA ASN A 2 -11.66 -2.26 6.79
C ASN A 2 -10.47 -3.21 6.73
N ALA A 3 -9.37 -2.75 6.15
CA ALA A 3 -8.13 -3.50 6.15
C ALA A 3 -7.60 -3.58 7.58
N ASN A 4 -7.17 -4.76 7.98
CA ASN A 4 -6.53 -5.00 9.27
C ASN A 4 -5.25 -5.81 9.03
N PRO A 5 -4.39 -5.98 10.05
CA PRO A 5 -3.11 -6.68 9.85
C PRO A 5 -3.25 -8.07 9.23
N SER A 6 -4.22 -8.85 9.68
CA SER A 6 -4.41 -10.20 9.16
C SER A 6 -4.84 -10.19 7.70
N SER A 7 -5.84 -9.38 7.34
CA SER A 7 -6.33 -9.33 5.97
C SER A 7 -5.27 -8.74 5.03
N MET A 8 -4.52 -7.76 5.50
CA MET A 8 -3.44 -7.17 4.72
C MET A 8 -2.34 -8.21 4.45
N TYR A 9 -1.93 -8.94 5.48
CA TYR A 9 -0.95 -10.01 5.36
C TYR A 9 -1.39 -11.06 4.32
N HIS A 10 -2.63 -11.53 4.43
CA HIS A 10 -3.14 -12.53 3.51
C HIS A 10 -3.24 -12.04 2.08
N SER A 11 -3.70 -10.81 1.88
CA SER A 11 -3.82 -10.24 0.53
C SER A 11 -2.46 -10.11 -0.14
N ILE A 12 -1.46 -9.63 0.58
CA ILE A 12 -0.10 -9.46 0.06
C ILE A 12 0.51 -10.82 -0.25
N SER A 13 0.38 -11.77 0.65
CA SER A 13 0.93 -13.11 0.48
C SER A 13 0.29 -13.83 -0.71
N ASN A 14 -1.02 -13.70 -0.86
CA ASN A 14 -1.73 -14.29 -2.00
C ASN A 14 -1.35 -13.61 -3.31
N PHE A 15 -1.20 -12.28 -3.30
CA PHE A 15 -0.80 -11.54 -4.49
C PHE A 15 0.58 -11.98 -5.00
N LYS A 16 1.47 -12.36 -4.09
CA LYS A 16 2.81 -12.84 -4.46
C LYS A 16 2.71 -14.04 -5.41
N LYS A 17 1.70 -14.88 -5.24
CA LYS A 17 1.54 -16.09 -6.05
C LYS A 17 1.25 -15.79 -7.51
N ILE A 18 0.66 -14.63 -7.81
CA ILE A 18 0.29 -14.23 -9.18
C ILE A 18 1.11 -13.04 -9.67
N ALA A 19 1.99 -12.51 -8.83
CA ALA A 19 2.75 -11.31 -9.17
C ALA A 19 3.82 -11.59 -10.22
N SER A 20 4.12 -10.55 -10.99
CA SER A 20 5.20 -10.54 -11.96
C SER A 20 6.05 -9.29 -11.71
N GLU A 21 7.11 -9.10 -12.49
CA GLU A 21 7.95 -7.91 -12.35
C GLU A 21 7.21 -6.61 -12.64
N ASN A 22 6.06 -6.68 -13.32
CA ASN A 22 5.24 -5.51 -13.62
C ASN A 22 4.10 -5.30 -12.61
N SER A 23 4.08 -6.08 -11.55
CA SER A 23 3.04 -5.94 -10.52
C SER A 23 3.31 -4.73 -9.63
N LEU A 24 2.23 -4.11 -9.18
CA LEU A 24 2.27 -2.92 -8.33
C LEU A 24 1.33 -3.12 -7.15
N LEU A 25 1.79 -2.73 -5.96
CA LEU A 25 0.93 -2.72 -4.78
C LEU A 25 0.69 -1.27 -4.36
N ILE A 26 -0.56 -0.94 -4.11
CA ILE A 26 -0.95 0.35 -3.53
C ILE A 26 -1.64 0.03 -2.21
N LEU A 27 -0.98 0.36 -1.12
CA LEU A 27 -1.44 -0.01 0.22
C LEU A 27 -1.71 1.24 1.04
N GLY A 28 -2.90 1.31 1.61
CA GLY A 28 -3.28 2.40 2.48
C GLY A 28 -3.21 2.00 3.95
N ASP A 29 -3.20 3.00 4.81
CA ASP A 29 -3.14 2.80 6.25
C ASP A 29 -4.21 1.84 6.75
N MET A 30 -3.85 1.09 7.78
CA MET A 30 -4.79 0.34 8.59
C MET A 30 -5.19 1.23 9.77
N LYS A 31 -6.48 1.28 10.06
CA LYS A 31 -7.01 2.15 11.12
C LYS A 31 -7.40 1.37 12.36
N GLU A 32 -7.61 2.09 13.45
CA GLU A 32 -8.12 1.55 14.71
C GLU A 32 -7.19 0.52 15.36
N LEU A 33 -5.88 0.67 15.19
CA LEU A 33 -4.89 -0.23 15.78
C LEU A 33 -4.32 0.31 17.10
N GLY A 34 -4.64 1.55 17.48
CA GLY A 34 -4.14 2.13 18.70
C GLY A 34 -2.63 2.14 18.79
N ASN A 35 -2.11 1.73 19.94
CA ASN A 35 -0.67 1.72 20.18
C ASN A 35 0.10 0.70 19.32
N GLU A 36 -0.61 -0.24 18.71
CA GLU A 36 0.03 -1.26 17.87
C GLU A 36 0.21 -0.81 16.43
N SER A 37 -0.32 0.37 16.07
CA SER A 37 -0.30 0.84 14.69
C SER A 37 1.10 0.86 14.08
N GLU A 38 2.06 1.44 14.78
CA GLU A 38 3.41 1.55 14.25
C GLU A 38 4.03 0.19 14.00
N ASN A 39 3.92 -0.73 14.96
CA ASN A 39 4.46 -2.07 14.82
C ASN A 39 3.79 -2.85 13.70
N GLU A 40 2.47 -2.75 13.60
CA GLU A 40 1.71 -3.47 12.59
C GLU A 40 2.03 -2.97 11.18
N HIS A 41 2.17 -1.66 11.00
CA HIS A 41 2.56 -1.10 9.71
C HIS A 41 4.01 -1.47 9.36
N ARG A 42 4.89 -1.48 10.35
CA ARG A 42 6.28 -1.90 10.14
C ARG A 42 6.35 -3.37 9.71
N ASP A 43 5.53 -4.23 10.33
CA ASP A 43 5.49 -5.64 9.98
C ASP A 43 5.05 -5.85 8.53
N ILE A 44 4.11 -5.04 8.04
CA ILE A 44 3.69 -5.12 6.64
C ILE A 44 4.85 -4.71 5.72
N ILE A 45 5.58 -3.66 6.06
CA ILE A 45 6.75 -3.26 5.28
C ILE A 45 7.80 -4.37 5.24
N ASN A 46 8.04 -5.00 6.39
CA ASN A 46 8.98 -6.12 6.45
C ASN A 46 8.54 -7.29 5.58
N LEU A 47 7.25 -7.58 5.58
CA LEU A 47 6.68 -8.61 4.71
C LEU A 47 6.92 -8.30 3.23
N LEU A 48 6.68 -7.05 2.82
CA LEU A 48 6.90 -6.62 1.45
C LEU A 48 8.35 -6.83 1.02
N LYS A 49 9.29 -6.47 1.89
CA LYS A 49 10.71 -6.66 1.63
C LYS A 49 11.08 -8.14 1.55
N GLU A 50 10.56 -8.92 2.48
CA GLU A 50 10.81 -10.37 2.56
C GLU A 50 10.32 -11.08 1.30
N LEU A 51 9.17 -10.66 0.77
CA LEU A 51 8.61 -11.22 -0.44
C LEU A 51 9.23 -10.64 -1.73
N GLY A 52 10.10 -9.64 -1.60
CA GLY A 52 10.83 -9.09 -2.73
C GLY A 52 10.04 -8.10 -3.58
N PHE A 53 8.96 -7.53 -3.05
CA PHE A 53 8.23 -6.50 -3.78
C PHE A 53 9.01 -5.20 -3.82
N GLU A 54 9.21 -4.66 -5.03
CA GLU A 54 9.91 -3.40 -5.22
C GLU A 54 8.99 -2.26 -5.62
N LYS A 55 7.93 -2.56 -6.38
CA LYS A 55 6.99 -1.56 -6.85
C LYS A 55 5.82 -1.45 -5.87
N VAL A 56 5.98 -0.59 -4.89
CA VAL A 56 5.01 -0.40 -3.81
C VAL A 56 4.77 1.08 -3.61
N ILE A 57 3.51 1.45 -3.53
CA ILE A 57 3.07 2.80 -3.16
C ILE A 57 2.31 2.71 -1.85
N LEU A 58 2.69 3.53 -0.90
CA LEU A 58 2.07 3.56 0.42
C LEU A 58 1.29 4.87 0.56
N VAL A 59 0.08 4.78 1.10
CA VAL A 59 -0.80 5.95 1.25
C VAL A 59 -1.22 6.08 2.71
N GLY A 60 -0.87 7.21 3.32
CA GLY A 60 -1.28 7.54 4.66
C GLY A 60 -0.13 7.82 5.59
N GLU A 61 -0.47 8.45 6.72
CA GLU A 61 0.52 8.89 7.69
C GLU A 61 1.09 7.75 8.53
N GLU A 62 0.32 6.68 8.74
CA GLU A 62 0.79 5.56 9.53
C GLU A 62 1.92 4.81 8.81
N PHE A 63 1.75 4.52 7.55
CA PHE A 63 2.83 3.94 6.76
C PHE A 63 4.02 4.89 6.65
N LYS A 64 3.75 6.18 6.54
CA LYS A 64 4.82 7.18 6.41
C LYS A 64 5.77 7.15 7.60
N LYS A 65 5.25 6.92 8.80
CA LYS A 65 6.07 6.87 10.01
C LYS A 65 7.12 5.77 9.99
N VAL A 66 6.87 4.70 9.24
CA VAL A 66 7.73 3.50 9.28
C VAL A 66 8.40 3.19 7.94
N SER A 67 8.19 4.01 6.91
CA SER A 67 8.71 3.73 5.57
C SER A 67 10.02 4.42 5.23
N GLY A 68 10.64 5.12 6.19
CA GLY A 68 11.79 5.98 5.94
C GLY A 68 13.03 5.28 5.37
N ASN A 69 13.19 4.00 5.63
CA ASN A 69 14.33 3.22 5.15
C ASN A 69 14.00 2.42 3.89
N THR A 70 12.92 2.75 3.22
CA THR A 70 12.50 2.06 2.01
C THR A 70 12.62 2.96 0.80
N ASN A 71 12.62 2.35 -0.39
CA ASN A 71 12.52 3.08 -1.65
C ASN A 71 11.06 3.17 -2.11
N TYR A 72 10.11 2.78 -1.27
CA TYR A 72 8.70 2.84 -1.60
C TYR A 72 8.23 4.29 -1.63
N LYS A 73 7.40 4.62 -2.61
CA LYS A 73 6.78 5.95 -2.66
C LYS A 73 5.72 6.04 -1.58
N ASN A 74 5.66 7.17 -0.91
CA ASN A 74 4.70 7.39 0.16
C ASN A 74 3.97 8.70 -0.06
N PHE A 75 2.64 8.66 0.01
CA PHE A 75 1.78 9.83 -0.11
C PHE A 75 0.96 9.99 1.17
N ASN A 76 0.72 11.22 1.58
CA ASN A 76 -0.03 11.48 2.81
C ASN A 76 -1.49 11.04 2.69
N ASN A 77 -2.07 11.12 1.48
CA ASN A 77 -3.46 10.77 1.25
C ASN A 77 -3.66 10.37 -0.22
N VAL A 78 -4.85 9.88 -0.53
CA VAL A 78 -5.16 9.41 -1.87
C VAL A 78 -5.16 10.55 -2.91
N ASP A 79 -5.51 11.76 -2.49
CA ASP A 79 -5.56 12.89 -3.43
C ASP A 79 -4.16 13.24 -3.93
N GLU A 80 -3.14 13.16 -3.07
CA GLU A 80 -1.76 13.32 -3.50
C GLU A 80 -1.34 12.25 -4.49
N LEU A 81 -1.76 11.01 -4.25
CA LEU A 81 -1.46 9.93 -5.17
C LEU A 81 -2.14 10.14 -6.52
N ILE A 82 -3.40 10.56 -6.52
CA ILE A 82 -4.13 10.85 -7.76
C ILE A 82 -3.40 11.92 -8.57
N SER A 83 -2.94 12.99 -7.91
CA SER A 83 -2.19 14.04 -8.58
C SER A 83 -0.90 13.49 -9.20
N TYR A 84 -0.21 12.62 -8.48
CA TYR A 84 1.00 11.98 -8.99
C TYR A 84 0.70 11.13 -10.22
N ILE A 85 -0.37 10.33 -10.17
CA ILE A 85 -0.75 9.44 -11.28
C ILE A 85 -1.07 10.22 -12.55
N ARG A 86 -1.71 11.38 -12.41
CA ARG A 86 -2.07 12.22 -13.56
C ARG A 86 -0.85 12.77 -14.31
N HIS A 87 0.30 12.85 -13.65
CA HIS A 87 1.52 13.40 -14.23
C HIS A 87 2.63 12.36 -14.40
N ASN A 88 2.38 11.14 -13.97
CA ASN A 88 3.38 10.07 -14.02
C ASN A 88 2.70 8.77 -14.38
N ASP A 89 3.23 8.07 -15.36
CA ASP A 89 2.69 6.78 -15.73
C ASP A 89 3.03 5.75 -14.64
N ILE A 90 2.00 5.02 -14.19
CA ILE A 90 2.19 3.89 -13.28
C ILE A 90 2.04 2.63 -14.09
N ALA A 91 3.16 2.08 -14.51
CA ALA A 91 3.15 0.87 -15.32
C ALA A 91 3.01 -0.35 -14.43
N GLY A 92 1.82 -0.91 -14.37
CA GLY A 92 1.59 -2.18 -13.71
C GLY A 92 0.49 -2.93 -14.43
N LYS A 93 0.72 -4.18 -14.79
CA LYS A 93 -0.31 -5.00 -15.41
C LYS A 93 -1.23 -5.63 -14.37
N LYS A 94 -0.71 -5.85 -13.18
CA LYS A 94 -1.47 -6.40 -12.06
C LYS A 94 -1.27 -5.47 -10.88
N ILE A 95 -2.37 -5.01 -10.30
CA ILE A 95 -2.32 -4.04 -9.22
C ILE A 95 -3.15 -4.57 -8.06
N LEU A 96 -2.52 -4.65 -6.88
CA LEU A 96 -3.24 -4.90 -5.64
C LEU A 96 -3.48 -3.57 -4.95
N ILE A 97 -4.73 -3.26 -4.64
CA ILE A 97 -5.09 -2.04 -3.92
C ILE A 97 -5.80 -2.45 -2.64
N LYS A 98 -5.27 -2.06 -1.50
CA LYS A 98 -5.86 -2.40 -0.22
C LYS A 98 -5.53 -1.36 0.85
N GLY A 99 -6.53 -1.00 1.63
CA GLY A 99 -6.37 -0.07 2.75
C GLY A 99 -7.69 0.06 3.50
N SER A 100 -7.67 0.76 4.61
CA SER A 100 -8.90 1.06 5.36
C SER A 100 -9.81 1.99 4.56
N ASN A 101 -11.10 1.93 4.83
CA ASN A 101 -12.09 2.77 4.15
C ASN A 101 -11.74 4.25 4.23
N SER A 102 -11.16 4.69 5.34
CA SER A 102 -10.80 6.09 5.53
C SER A 102 -9.70 6.59 4.59
N THR A 103 -8.94 5.69 3.96
CA THR A 103 -7.93 6.09 2.97
C THR A 103 -8.55 6.42 1.61
N ARG A 104 -9.79 6.02 1.40
CA ARG A 104 -10.56 6.34 0.20
C ARG A 104 -9.88 5.90 -1.11
N LEU A 105 -9.24 4.75 -1.08
CA LEU A 105 -8.52 4.23 -2.25
C LEU A 105 -9.44 3.89 -3.43
N GLU A 106 -10.74 3.76 -3.20
CA GLU A 106 -11.72 3.55 -4.28
C GLU A 106 -11.72 4.70 -5.29
N LYS A 107 -11.23 5.88 -4.89
CA LYS A 107 -11.09 7.01 -5.81
C LYS A 107 -10.11 6.72 -6.95
N LEU A 108 -9.24 5.74 -6.77
CA LEU A 108 -8.26 5.38 -7.80
C LEU A 108 -8.89 4.72 -9.02
N ALA A 109 -10.09 4.18 -8.89
CA ALA A 109 -10.76 3.46 -9.98
C ALA A 109 -10.91 4.30 -11.24
N ASN A 110 -11.01 5.62 -11.10
CA ASN A 110 -11.22 6.53 -12.22
C ASN A 110 -9.93 7.04 -12.87
N VAL A 111 -8.76 6.71 -12.30
CA VAL A 111 -7.47 7.23 -12.80
C VAL A 111 -6.48 6.13 -13.15
N LEU A 112 -6.79 4.90 -12.83
CA LEU A 112 -5.93 3.75 -13.16
C LEU A 112 -6.36 3.05 -14.44
#